data_341da1e6a7f89d57554c2bcf3e239508
#
_entry.id   341da1e6a7f89d57554c2bcf3e239508
#
_cell.length_a   1.000
_cell.length_b   1.000
_cell.length_c   1.000
_cell.angle_alpha   90.00
_cell.angle_beta   90.00
_cell.angle_gamma   90.00
#
_symmetry.space_group_name_H-M   'P 1'
#
loop_
_entity.id
_entity.type
_entity.pdbx_description
1 polymer ?
#
loop_
_entity_poly.entity_id
_entity_poly.type
_entity_poly.pdbx_seq_one_letter_code
_entity_poly.pdbx_strand_id
1 'polypeptide(L)'
;THQEIHPSLILGVMANQIIFPENNPYPRNAFSCGQAKQGVSMYHSNFRNRIDKTSYLLNYGQTPLTKSKYLDYATKEQHAYGENAIVAIMCYSGFNVEDAVIVNGGSLSRGLFRTTYYNMYEDHEEMKNVGNSLVDKRFMNIENNNVVDLKPGYDYSKLDETTGLIRENEPVTEKTIV
;
A
#
# COMPACT_ATOMS: atom_id res chain seq x y z
N THR A 1 3.41 28.42 -38.52
CA THR A 1 3.27 26.94 -38.43
C THR A 1 3.87 26.45 -37.13
N HIS A 2 3.14 25.60 -36.41
CA HIS A 2 3.57 24.98 -35.17
C HIS A 2 3.68 23.49 -35.38
N GLN A 3 4.58 22.86 -34.63
CA GLN A 3 4.81 21.44 -34.67
C GLN A 3 4.96 20.93 -33.22
N GLU A 4 4.44 19.74 -32.95
CA GLU A 4 4.68 19.05 -31.67
C GLU A 4 6.16 18.75 -31.47
N ILE A 5 6.64 18.85 -30.24
CA ILE A 5 8.05 18.62 -29.88
C ILE A 5 8.45 17.18 -30.19
N HIS A 6 7.56 16.22 -29.89
CA HIS A 6 7.78 14.81 -30.12
C HIS A 6 6.45 14.08 -30.38
N PRO A 7 6.38 13.10 -31.29
CA PRO A 7 5.16 12.33 -31.53
C PRO A 7 4.59 11.61 -30.29
N SER A 8 5.42 11.22 -29.35
CA SER A 8 4.99 10.55 -28.13
C SER A 8 4.14 11.43 -27.21
N LEU A 9 4.09 12.74 -27.43
CA LEU A 9 3.26 13.67 -26.67
C LEU A 9 1.75 13.50 -26.89
N ILE A 10 1.35 12.75 -27.90
CA ILE A 10 -0.05 12.33 -28.05
C ILE A 10 -0.49 11.36 -26.94
N LEU A 11 0.47 10.69 -26.29
CA LEU A 11 0.25 9.78 -25.18
C LEU A 11 0.44 10.51 -23.84
N GLY A 12 -0.29 10.08 -22.82
CA GLY A 12 -0.09 10.54 -21.45
C GLY A 12 1.14 9.92 -20.78
N VAL A 13 1.36 10.27 -19.52
CA VAL A 13 2.49 9.77 -18.71
C VAL A 13 2.50 8.25 -18.61
N MET A 14 1.34 7.65 -18.34
CA MET A 14 1.23 6.19 -18.17
C MET A 14 1.48 5.45 -19.48
N ALA A 15 0.88 5.91 -20.56
CA ALA A 15 1.03 5.27 -21.86
C ALA A 15 2.45 5.39 -22.43
N ASN A 16 3.18 6.45 -22.09
CA ASN A 16 4.59 6.61 -22.49
C ASN A 16 5.54 5.66 -21.78
N GLN A 17 5.11 4.96 -20.74
CA GLN A 17 5.90 3.94 -20.06
C GLN A 17 5.69 2.54 -20.61
N ILE A 18 4.72 2.34 -21.49
CA ILE A 18 4.49 1.07 -22.17
C ILE A 18 5.59 0.84 -23.20
N ILE A 19 6.16 -0.35 -23.18
CA ILE A 19 7.19 -0.74 -24.14
C ILE A 19 6.51 -1.17 -25.44
N PHE A 20 6.90 -0.55 -26.58
CA PHE A 20 6.33 -0.77 -27.89
C PHE A 20 4.79 -0.73 -27.89
N PRO A 21 4.16 0.39 -27.50
CA PRO A 21 2.71 0.47 -27.42
C PRO A 21 2.04 0.29 -28.79
N GLU A 22 2.71 0.63 -29.88
CA GLU A 22 2.27 0.45 -31.27
C GLU A 22 2.15 -1.02 -31.67
N ASN A 23 2.82 -1.92 -30.98
CA ASN A 23 2.78 -3.36 -31.22
C ASN A 23 1.68 -4.07 -30.41
N ASN A 24 0.99 -3.36 -29.53
CA ASN A 24 -0.08 -3.90 -28.71
C ASN A 24 -1.46 -3.53 -29.26
N PRO A 25 -2.48 -4.37 -29.07
CA PRO A 25 -3.86 -3.95 -29.28
C PRO A 25 -4.22 -2.78 -28.35
N TYR A 26 -5.02 -1.84 -28.86
CA TYR A 26 -5.48 -0.68 -28.09
C TYR A 26 -6.05 -1.04 -26.71
N PRO A 27 -6.95 -2.04 -26.57
CA PRO A 27 -7.52 -2.36 -25.25
C PRO A 27 -6.46 -2.76 -24.22
N ARG A 28 -5.37 -3.40 -24.65
CA ARG A 28 -4.29 -3.84 -23.75
C ARG A 28 -3.47 -2.65 -23.24
N ASN A 29 -3.24 -1.65 -24.06
CA ASN A 29 -2.63 -0.41 -23.62
C ASN A 29 -3.54 0.34 -22.63
N ALA A 30 -4.85 0.35 -22.86
CA ALA A 30 -5.81 0.95 -21.94
C ALA A 30 -5.83 0.25 -20.57
N PHE A 31 -5.81 -1.08 -20.53
CA PHE A 31 -5.72 -1.84 -19.28
C PHE A 31 -4.40 -1.56 -18.55
N SER A 32 -3.29 -1.54 -19.26
CA SER A 32 -1.99 -1.21 -18.66
C SER A 32 -1.99 0.18 -18.02
N CYS A 33 -2.55 1.19 -18.70
CA CYS A 33 -2.68 2.53 -18.14
C CYS A 33 -3.55 2.57 -16.88
N GLY A 34 -4.68 1.85 -16.87
CA GLY A 34 -5.56 1.75 -15.71
C GLY A 34 -4.90 1.06 -14.54
N GLN A 35 -4.20 -0.04 -14.77
CA GLN A 35 -3.49 -0.82 -13.74
C GLN A 35 -2.30 -0.06 -13.15
N ALA A 36 -1.58 0.72 -13.95
CA ALA A 36 -0.46 1.53 -13.47
C ALA A 36 -0.87 2.54 -12.39
N LYS A 37 -2.07 3.08 -12.46
CA LYS A 37 -2.61 4.01 -11.45
C LYS A 37 -2.91 3.33 -10.10
N GLN A 38 -3.03 2.02 -10.08
CA GLN A 38 -3.33 1.21 -8.90
C GLN A 38 -2.14 0.37 -8.44
N GLY A 39 -0.99 0.54 -9.08
CA GLY A 39 0.23 -0.16 -8.75
C GLY A 39 0.83 0.30 -7.43
N VAL A 40 1.61 -0.57 -6.82
CA VAL A 40 2.31 -0.32 -5.56
C VAL A 40 3.79 -0.11 -5.82
N SER A 41 4.35 0.96 -5.28
CA SER A 41 5.78 1.28 -5.34
C SER A 41 6.22 2.04 -4.09
N MET A 42 7.38 2.67 -4.12
CA MET A 42 7.73 3.71 -3.16
C MET A 42 7.00 4.99 -3.56
N TYR A 43 5.90 5.30 -2.91
CA TYR A 43 5.01 6.41 -3.29
C TYR A 43 5.59 7.79 -3.00
N HIS A 44 6.55 7.89 -2.07
CA HIS A 44 7.26 9.12 -1.76
C HIS A 44 8.62 8.82 -1.13
N SER A 45 9.64 9.62 -1.42
CA SER A 45 11.00 9.41 -0.88
C SER A 45 11.07 9.58 0.64
N ASN A 46 10.26 10.45 1.20
CA ASN A 46 10.20 10.72 2.65
C ASN A 46 9.03 10.00 3.34
N PHE A 47 8.60 8.85 2.84
CA PHE A 47 7.46 8.10 3.37
C PHE A 47 7.53 7.86 4.90
N ARG A 48 8.73 7.74 5.46
CA ARG A 48 8.95 7.53 6.90
C ARG A 48 8.56 8.73 7.77
N ASN A 49 8.58 9.94 7.19
CA ASN A 49 8.28 11.19 7.89
C ASN A 49 6.88 11.71 7.57
N ARG A 50 6.12 11.00 6.76
CA ARG A 50 4.76 11.38 6.38
C ARG A 50 3.75 10.79 7.33
N ILE A 51 2.68 11.53 7.58
CA ILE A 51 1.51 11.09 8.33
C ILE A 51 0.38 10.90 7.33
N ASP A 52 0.29 9.71 6.76
CA ASP A 52 -0.78 9.34 5.83
C ASP A 52 -1.77 8.40 6.54
N LYS A 53 -3.07 8.57 6.27
CA LYS A 53 -4.09 7.70 6.89
C LYS A 53 -3.94 6.25 6.44
N THR A 54 -3.64 6.04 5.17
CA THR A 54 -3.41 4.72 4.60
C THR A 54 -2.34 4.82 3.54
N SER A 55 -1.36 3.92 3.59
CA SER A 55 -0.32 3.84 2.57
C SER A 55 0.16 2.41 2.35
N TYR A 56 0.66 2.17 1.14
CA TYR A 56 1.26 0.91 0.72
C TYR A 56 2.66 1.18 0.20
N LEU A 57 3.61 0.40 0.64
CA LEU A 57 5.00 0.50 0.23
C LEU A 57 5.49 -0.84 -0.31
N LEU A 58 6.01 -0.85 -1.54
CA LEU A 58 6.72 -2.00 -2.08
C LEU A 58 8.12 -2.06 -1.46
N ASN A 59 8.43 -3.18 -0.77
CA ASN A 59 9.65 -3.26 0.02
C ASN A 59 10.91 -3.41 -0.84
N TYR A 60 10.83 -4.18 -1.93
CA TYR A 60 11.98 -4.54 -2.77
C TYR A 60 11.77 -4.13 -4.22
N GLY A 61 11.35 -2.88 -4.43
CA GLY A 61 11.23 -2.33 -5.78
C GLY A 61 12.54 -2.40 -6.55
N GLN A 62 12.43 -2.70 -7.85
CA GLN A 62 13.57 -2.85 -8.75
C GLN A 62 13.41 -1.94 -9.95
N THR A 63 14.53 -1.42 -10.46
CA THR A 63 14.54 -0.74 -11.74
C THR A 63 14.18 -1.74 -12.85
N PRO A 64 13.26 -1.42 -13.76
CA PRO A 64 12.85 -2.35 -14.80
C PRO A 64 14.01 -2.67 -15.74
N LEU A 65 14.14 -3.93 -16.16
CA LEU A 65 15.13 -4.36 -17.14
C LEU A 65 14.89 -3.72 -18.51
N THR A 66 13.62 -3.48 -18.84
CA THR A 66 13.22 -2.82 -20.08
C THR A 66 12.40 -1.60 -19.73
N LYS A 67 12.81 -0.44 -20.23
CA LYS A 67 12.16 0.83 -19.94
C LYS A 67 12.07 1.71 -21.20
N SER A 68 11.08 2.59 -21.24
CA SER A 68 11.05 3.65 -22.23
C SER A 68 12.01 4.78 -21.83
N LYS A 69 12.41 5.59 -22.80
CA LYS A 69 13.20 6.81 -22.51
C LYS A 69 12.45 7.80 -21.62
N TYR A 70 11.13 7.74 -21.65
CA TYR A 70 10.28 8.64 -20.88
C TYR A 70 10.37 8.38 -19.35
N LEU A 71 10.64 7.15 -18.95
CA LEU A 71 10.76 6.81 -17.52
C LEU A 71 11.85 7.65 -16.85
N ASP A 72 12.98 7.85 -17.50
CA ASP A 72 14.09 8.62 -16.95
C ASP A 72 13.71 10.09 -16.70
N TYR A 73 12.85 10.65 -17.58
CA TYR A 73 12.33 12.01 -17.40
C TYR A 73 11.28 12.09 -16.30
N ALA A 74 10.40 11.11 -16.20
CA ALA A 74 9.29 11.12 -15.26
C ALA A 74 9.76 10.90 -13.81
N THR A 75 10.69 9.98 -13.58
CA THR A 75 11.12 9.56 -12.25
C THR A 75 12.56 9.90 -11.91
N LYS A 76 13.35 10.32 -12.90
CA LYS A 76 14.81 10.50 -12.79
C LYS A 76 15.51 9.25 -12.20
N GLU A 77 14.97 8.07 -12.48
CA GLU A 77 15.42 6.77 -11.97
C GLU A 77 15.41 6.63 -10.43
N GLN A 78 14.73 7.52 -9.70
CA GLN A 78 14.77 7.55 -8.25
C GLN A 78 13.74 6.66 -7.56
N HIS A 79 12.63 6.37 -8.22
CA HIS A 79 11.51 5.63 -7.65
C HIS A 79 11.24 4.37 -8.45
N ALA A 80 11.80 3.25 -8.00
CA ALA A 80 11.55 1.95 -8.61
C ALA A 80 10.06 1.58 -8.48
N TYR A 81 9.44 1.24 -9.62
CA TYR A 81 8.03 0.92 -9.72
C TYR A 81 7.86 -0.51 -10.23
N GLY A 82 7.73 -1.43 -9.32
CA GLY A 82 7.58 -2.85 -9.61
C GLY A 82 8.82 -3.68 -9.36
N GLU A 83 8.77 -4.91 -9.77
CA GLU A 83 9.82 -5.90 -9.65
C GLU A 83 10.00 -6.66 -10.96
N ASN A 84 11.22 -7.14 -11.22
CA ASN A 84 11.49 -7.97 -12.37
C ASN A 84 11.23 -9.43 -12.01
N ALA A 85 10.25 -10.04 -12.65
CA ALA A 85 9.86 -11.43 -12.42
C ALA A 85 10.19 -12.29 -13.64
N ILE A 86 10.58 -13.54 -13.40
CA ILE A 86 10.68 -14.55 -14.45
C ILE A 86 9.29 -15.12 -14.67
N VAL A 87 8.77 -14.96 -15.90
CA VAL A 87 7.41 -15.37 -16.27
C VAL A 87 7.48 -16.53 -17.26
N ALA A 88 6.82 -17.64 -16.94
CA ALA A 88 6.57 -18.74 -17.86
C ALA A 88 5.11 -18.65 -18.35
N ILE A 89 4.93 -18.53 -19.67
CA ILE A 89 3.60 -18.52 -20.30
C ILE A 89 3.26 -19.95 -20.69
N MET A 90 2.45 -20.62 -19.86
CA MET A 90 2.07 -22.02 -20.06
C MET A 90 0.79 -22.35 -19.31
N CYS A 91 0.11 -23.41 -19.73
CA CYS A 91 -0.89 -24.05 -18.89
C CYS A 91 -0.17 -24.98 -17.90
N TYR A 92 -0.28 -24.68 -16.62
CA TYR A 92 0.34 -25.49 -15.56
C TYR A 92 -0.73 -25.95 -14.56
N SER A 93 -1.00 -27.26 -14.54
CA SER A 93 -1.99 -27.90 -13.65
C SER A 93 -3.44 -27.38 -13.76
N GLY A 94 -3.75 -26.45 -14.65
CA GLY A 94 -5.08 -25.86 -14.81
C GLY A 94 -5.43 -24.80 -13.75
N PHE A 95 -4.62 -24.58 -12.73
CA PHE A 95 -4.90 -23.58 -11.69
C PHE A 95 -4.62 -22.14 -12.12
N ASN A 96 -4.09 -21.93 -13.32
CA ASN A 96 -3.89 -20.60 -13.91
C ASN A 96 -4.88 -20.27 -15.04
N VAL A 97 -6.04 -20.92 -15.06
CA VAL A 97 -7.12 -20.63 -16.01
C VAL A 97 -7.85 -19.34 -15.62
N GLU A 98 -8.40 -18.63 -16.63
CA GLU A 98 -9.19 -17.41 -16.45
C GLU A 98 -8.45 -16.28 -15.69
N ASP A 99 -7.28 -15.90 -16.22
CA ASP A 99 -6.43 -14.84 -15.66
C ASP A 99 -5.81 -15.13 -14.28
N ALA A 100 -5.94 -16.35 -13.78
CA ALA A 100 -5.26 -16.76 -12.56
C ALA A 100 -3.75 -16.86 -12.78
N VAL A 101 -2.98 -16.57 -11.75
CA VAL A 101 -1.52 -16.60 -11.77
C VAL A 101 -1.01 -17.56 -10.69
N ILE A 102 -0.10 -18.44 -11.08
CA ILE A 102 0.63 -19.30 -10.14
C ILE A 102 1.96 -18.63 -9.82
N VAL A 103 2.24 -18.45 -8.54
CA VAL A 103 3.47 -17.79 -8.06
C VAL A 103 4.33 -18.80 -7.32
N ASN A 104 5.65 -18.73 -7.51
CA ASN A 104 6.59 -19.58 -6.80
C ASN A 104 6.63 -19.22 -5.30
N GLY A 105 6.25 -20.18 -4.43
CA GLY A 105 6.20 -19.97 -2.98
C GLY A 105 7.55 -19.65 -2.35
N GLY A 106 8.64 -20.23 -2.85
CA GLY A 106 9.99 -19.89 -2.39
C GLY A 106 10.40 -18.46 -2.74
N SER A 107 9.95 -17.93 -3.87
CA SER A 107 10.18 -16.53 -4.22
C SER A 107 9.38 -15.58 -3.34
N LEU A 108 8.13 -15.91 -3.00
CA LEU A 108 7.33 -15.14 -2.03
C LEU A 108 8.00 -15.11 -0.66
N SER A 109 8.48 -16.25 -0.18
CA SER A 109 9.19 -16.34 1.11
C SER A 109 10.46 -15.49 1.13
N ARG A 110 11.11 -15.30 -0.01
CA ARG A 110 12.27 -14.42 -0.16
C ARG A 110 11.93 -12.95 -0.38
N GLY A 111 10.66 -12.61 -0.47
CA GLY A 111 10.20 -11.23 -0.53
C GLY A 111 9.69 -10.73 -1.88
N LEU A 112 9.47 -11.61 -2.87
CA LEU A 112 8.83 -11.20 -4.12
C LEU A 112 7.45 -10.59 -3.84
N PHE A 113 7.19 -9.40 -4.37
CA PHE A 113 5.97 -8.61 -4.18
C PHE A 113 5.63 -8.27 -2.73
N ARG A 114 6.59 -8.34 -1.83
CA ARG A 114 6.40 -7.99 -0.44
C ARG A 114 6.04 -6.53 -0.29
N THR A 115 4.92 -6.27 0.37
CA THR A 115 4.36 -4.94 0.56
C THR A 115 4.14 -4.69 2.04
N THR A 116 4.44 -3.47 2.50
CA THR A 116 4.08 -3.01 3.84
C THR A 116 2.87 -2.11 3.74
N TYR A 117 1.86 -2.43 4.51
CA TYR A 117 0.65 -1.63 4.67
C TYR A 117 0.77 -0.81 5.96
N TYR A 118 0.58 0.50 5.83
CA TYR A 118 0.54 1.43 6.95
C TYR A 118 -0.87 1.96 7.10
N ASN A 119 -1.35 1.98 8.32
CA ASN A 119 -2.63 2.59 8.66
C ASN A 119 -2.47 3.45 9.91
N MET A 120 -3.09 4.63 9.92
CA MET A 120 -3.08 5.54 11.04
C MET A 120 -4.44 5.51 11.72
N TYR A 121 -4.44 5.32 13.02
CA TYR A 121 -5.59 5.52 13.88
C TYR A 121 -5.41 6.85 14.62
N GLU A 122 -6.44 7.65 14.60
CA GLU A 122 -6.45 8.97 15.24
C GLU A 122 -7.64 9.04 16.17
N ASP A 123 -7.40 9.45 17.38
CA ASP A 123 -8.45 9.70 18.37
C ASP A 123 -8.05 10.86 19.27
N HIS A 124 -8.97 11.41 20.03
CA HIS A 124 -8.73 12.52 20.93
C HIS A 124 -9.56 12.38 22.21
N GLU A 125 -9.06 12.97 23.28
CA GLU A 125 -9.77 13.08 24.54
C GLU A 125 -10.90 14.09 24.42
N GLU A 126 -12.09 13.72 24.87
CA GLU A 126 -13.26 14.59 24.85
C GLU A 126 -14.23 14.29 25.99
N MET A 127 -14.92 15.30 26.47
CA MET A 127 -16.03 15.13 27.40
C MET A 127 -17.34 15.09 26.62
N LYS A 128 -18.12 14.04 26.82
CA LYS A 128 -19.43 13.87 26.20
C LYS A 128 -20.52 13.73 27.24
N ASN A 129 -21.65 14.39 27.00
CA ASN A 129 -22.88 14.12 27.74
C ASN A 129 -23.57 12.89 27.14
N VAL A 130 -23.67 11.83 27.89
CA VAL A 130 -24.43 10.62 27.55
C VAL A 130 -25.67 10.55 28.45
N GLY A 131 -26.81 11.02 27.93
CA GLY A 131 -27.99 11.19 28.73
C GLY A 131 -27.79 12.25 29.82
N ASN A 132 -28.01 11.87 31.09
CA ASN A 132 -27.80 12.75 32.25
C ASN A 132 -26.40 12.62 32.90
N SER A 133 -25.52 11.87 32.34
CA SER A 133 -24.16 11.63 32.86
C SER A 133 -23.12 12.25 31.97
N LEU A 134 -22.10 12.87 32.58
CA LEU A 134 -20.90 13.33 31.91
C LEU A 134 -19.94 12.14 31.80
N VAL A 135 -19.59 11.76 30.59
CA VAL A 135 -18.57 10.74 30.31
C VAL A 135 -17.32 11.42 29.79
N ASP A 136 -16.22 11.15 30.44
CA ASP A 136 -14.91 11.67 30.10
C ASP A 136 -14.14 10.59 29.35
N LYS A 137 -13.88 10.84 28.06
CA LYS A 137 -13.09 9.94 27.21
C LYS A 137 -11.63 10.32 27.33
N ARG A 138 -10.82 9.44 27.89
CA ARG A 138 -9.39 9.66 28.15
C ARG A 138 -8.56 8.47 27.70
N PHE A 139 -7.31 8.74 27.32
CA PHE A 139 -6.30 7.71 27.12
C PHE A 139 -5.82 7.22 28.50
N MET A 140 -6.11 5.98 28.86
CA MET A 140 -5.72 5.40 30.15
C MET A 140 -5.67 3.87 30.08
N ASN A 141 -4.89 3.28 30.97
CA ASN A 141 -4.97 1.85 31.22
C ASN A 141 -6.24 1.52 32.03
N ILE A 142 -6.88 0.41 31.70
CA ILE A 142 -8.15 0.00 32.29
C ILE A 142 -8.01 -0.71 33.65
N GLU A 143 -6.83 -1.21 34.03
CA GLU A 143 -6.66 -2.16 35.15
C GLU A 143 -7.11 -1.60 36.49
N ASN A 144 -7.04 -0.30 36.71
CA ASN A 144 -7.34 0.36 37.98
C ASN A 144 -8.48 1.37 37.94
N ASN A 145 -9.27 1.41 36.85
CA ASN A 145 -10.28 2.45 36.62
C ASN A 145 -11.66 1.86 36.36
N ASN A 146 -12.70 2.54 36.83
CA ASN A 146 -14.07 2.24 36.45
C ASN A 146 -14.33 2.70 35.03
N VAL A 147 -14.18 1.80 34.08
CA VAL A 147 -14.35 2.06 32.66
C VAL A 147 -15.74 1.57 32.22
N VAL A 148 -16.45 2.43 31.51
CA VAL A 148 -17.77 2.12 30.92
C VAL A 148 -17.58 1.63 29.49
N ASP A 149 -18.42 0.72 29.04
CA ASP A 149 -18.43 0.17 27.68
C ASP A 149 -17.20 -0.62 27.25
N LEU A 150 -16.60 -1.33 28.18
CA LEU A 150 -15.58 -2.31 27.85
C LEU A 150 -16.10 -3.37 26.87
N LYS A 151 -15.35 -3.61 25.82
CA LYS A 151 -15.69 -4.65 24.83
C LYS A 151 -15.30 -6.03 25.37
N PRO A 152 -16.26 -6.92 25.66
CA PRO A 152 -15.93 -8.25 26.17
C PRO A 152 -15.16 -9.08 25.14
N GLY A 153 -14.14 -9.78 25.61
CA GLY A 153 -13.30 -10.65 24.78
C GLY A 153 -12.25 -9.94 23.94
N TYR A 154 -12.02 -8.64 24.17
CA TYR A 154 -10.92 -7.90 23.60
C TYR A 154 -9.71 -7.88 24.56
N ASP A 155 -8.51 -7.79 23.99
CA ASP A 155 -7.24 -7.79 24.70
C ASP A 155 -6.77 -6.36 24.97
N TYR A 156 -6.74 -5.97 26.22
CA TYR A 156 -6.29 -4.67 26.73
C TYR A 156 -4.89 -4.75 27.36
N SER A 157 -4.32 -5.94 27.48
CA SER A 157 -3.05 -6.16 28.22
C SER A 157 -1.83 -5.51 27.58
N LYS A 158 -1.96 -5.10 26.33
CA LYS A 158 -0.89 -4.45 25.56
C LYS A 158 -0.83 -2.94 25.71
N LEU A 159 -1.79 -2.35 26.41
CA LEU A 159 -1.81 -0.92 26.69
C LEU A 159 -0.71 -0.56 27.69
N ASP A 160 -0.05 0.55 27.43
CA ASP A 160 0.92 1.14 28.35
C ASP A 160 0.23 1.77 29.56
N GLU A 161 0.79 1.58 30.74
CA GLU A 161 0.19 2.06 32.00
C GLU A 161 0.15 3.58 32.10
N THR A 162 1.06 4.28 31.44
CA THR A 162 1.20 5.73 31.52
C THR A 162 0.46 6.46 30.43
N THR A 163 0.51 5.96 29.21
CA THR A 163 -0.07 6.62 28.03
C THR A 163 -1.47 6.12 27.69
N GLY A 164 -1.83 4.90 28.12
CA GLY A 164 -3.08 4.25 27.74
C GLY A 164 -3.16 3.84 26.26
N LEU A 165 -2.06 3.93 25.53
CA LEU A 165 -1.93 3.50 24.14
C LEU A 165 -1.22 2.15 24.05
N ILE A 166 -1.36 1.46 22.93
CA ILE A 166 -0.61 0.23 22.69
C ILE A 166 0.90 0.51 22.66
N ARG A 167 1.69 -0.38 23.24
CA ARG A 167 3.15 -0.27 23.22
C ARG A 167 3.68 -0.49 21.80
N GLU A 168 4.80 0.14 21.51
CA GLU A 168 5.48 -0.01 20.22
C GLU A 168 5.93 -1.47 19.98
N ASN A 169 5.87 -1.89 18.72
CA ASN A 169 6.24 -3.24 18.25
C ASN A 169 5.40 -4.39 18.78
N GLU A 170 4.25 -4.11 19.39
CA GLU A 170 3.33 -5.16 19.80
C GLU A 170 2.58 -5.76 18.58
N PRO A 171 2.48 -7.10 18.52
CA PRO A 171 1.67 -7.74 17.50
C PRO A 171 0.19 -7.47 17.75
N VAL A 172 -0.51 -7.01 16.71
CA VAL A 172 -1.93 -6.64 16.77
C VAL A 172 -2.76 -7.74 16.11
N THR A 173 -3.85 -8.10 16.77
CA THR A 173 -4.88 -9.02 16.27
C THR A 173 -6.21 -8.28 16.14
N GLU A 174 -7.22 -8.92 15.56
CA GLU A 174 -8.57 -8.35 15.43
C GLU A 174 -9.22 -7.96 16.77
N LYS A 175 -8.72 -8.55 17.88
CA LYS A 175 -9.23 -8.30 19.23
C LYS A 175 -8.31 -7.46 20.10
N THR A 176 -7.21 -6.97 19.57
CA THR A 176 -6.28 -6.11 20.30
C THR A 176 -6.81 -4.67 20.33
N ILE A 177 -6.89 -4.07 21.49
CA ILE A 177 -7.16 -2.63 21.64
C ILE A 177 -5.86 -1.85 21.46
N VAL A 178 -5.93 -0.76 20.72
CA VAL A 178 -4.80 0.10 20.37
C VAL A 178 -4.90 1.46 21.01
#